data_5232975ffd0b123444ac02a047d07baa
#
_entry.id   5232975ffd0b123444ac02a047d07baa
#
_cell.length_a   1.000
_cell.length_b   1.000
_cell.length_c   1.000
_cell.angle_alpha   90.00
_cell.angle_beta   90.00
_cell.angle_gamma   90.00
#
_symmetry.space_group_name_H-M   'P 1'
#
loop_
_entity.id
_entity.type
_entity.pdbx_description
1 polymer ?
#
loop_
_entity_poly.entity_id
_entity_poly.type
_entity_poly.pdbx_seq_one_letter_code
_entity_poly.pdbx_strand_id
1 'polypeptide(L)'
;MSSISDYHALQGAWEQTALEDNGVLNPPDAHSAPGAITTITGDRFEVTTVDGTILLAGRFSLDTRTTPKSITWVDSIGDDAGKQLPASYQLDGDHFVFIAADEGMPKPTVFSTGPGQTMRTFVRRR
;
A
#
# COMPACT_ATOMS: atom_id res chain seq x y z
N MET A 1 -6.10 14.55 13.39
CA MET A 1 -5.87 13.12 13.61
C MET A 1 -4.40 12.85 13.72
N SER A 2 -3.98 12.01 14.64
CA SER A 2 -2.57 11.68 14.82
C SER A 2 -2.19 10.45 13.98
N SER A 3 -0.89 10.30 13.68
CA SER A 3 -0.37 9.10 13.04
C SER A 3 -0.69 7.84 13.85
N ILE A 4 -0.71 7.93 15.18
CA ILE A 4 -1.05 6.81 16.07
C ILE A 4 -2.44 6.28 15.77
N SER A 5 -3.44 7.16 15.57
CA SER A 5 -4.81 6.73 15.24
C SER A 5 -4.85 5.99 13.91
N ASP A 6 -4.11 6.45 12.90
CA ASP A 6 -4.07 5.79 11.59
C ASP A 6 -3.31 4.47 11.65
N TYR A 7 -2.22 4.35 12.44
CA TYR A 7 -1.57 3.06 12.67
C TYR A 7 -2.55 2.05 13.26
N HIS A 8 -3.33 2.44 14.27
CA HIS A 8 -4.34 1.57 14.86
C HIS A 8 -5.41 1.17 13.85
N ALA A 9 -5.88 2.12 13.05
CA ALA A 9 -6.93 1.87 12.06
C ALA A 9 -6.46 0.93 10.93
N LEU A 10 -5.16 0.92 10.62
CA LEU A 10 -4.60 0.05 9.58
C LEU A 10 -4.36 -1.38 10.04
N GLN A 11 -4.37 -1.68 11.34
CA GLN A 11 -4.07 -3.03 11.83
C GLN A 11 -5.05 -4.05 11.29
N GLY A 12 -4.56 -5.23 10.94
CA GLY A 12 -5.38 -6.35 10.51
C GLY A 12 -5.09 -6.77 9.07
N ALA A 13 -6.06 -7.47 8.48
CA ALA A 13 -5.94 -8.06 7.15
C ALA A 13 -6.73 -7.25 6.13
N TRP A 14 -6.12 -7.05 4.96
CA TRP A 14 -6.68 -6.25 3.87
C TRP A 14 -6.63 -7.02 2.57
N GLU A 15 -7.69 -6.93 1.78
CA GLU A 15 -7.76 -7.52 0.45
C GLU A 15 -7.69 -6.42 -0.61
N GLN A 16 -6.78 -6.57 -1.58
CA GLN A 16 -6.68 -5.63 -2.68
C GLN A 16 -7.85 -5.83 -3.64
N THR A 17 -8.60 -4.77 -3.90
CA THR A 17 -9.79 -4.81 -4.75
C THR A 17 -9.60 -4.09 -6.08
N ALA A 18 -8.57 -3.25 -6.21
CA ALA A 18 -8.30 -2.56 -7.45
C ALA A 18 -6.80 -2.22 -7.55
N LEU A 19 -6.31 -2.22 -8.78
CA LEU A 19 -4.94 -1.86 -9.12
C LEU A 19 -4.97 -1.00 -10.39
N GLU A 20 -4.35 0.18 -10.31
CA GLU A 20 -4.17 1.05 -11.48
C GLU A 20 -2.70 1.42 -11.57
N ASP A 21 -2.07 1.23 -12.71
CA ASP A 21 -0.71 1.69 -12.92
C ASP A 21 -0.54 2.33 -14.30
N ASN A 22 0.29 3.37 -14.37
CA ASN A 22 0.58 4.12 -15.59
C ASN A 22 -0.71 4.53 -16.34
N GLY A 23 -1.77 4.84 -15.59
CA GLY A 23 -3.06 5.25 -16.14
C GLY A 23 -3.97 4.12 -16.60
N VAL A 24 -3.58 2.86 -16.37
CA VAL A 24 -4.34 1.68 -16.83
C VAL A 24 -4.87 0.90 -15.63
N LEU A 25 -6.18 0.66 -15.62
CA LEU A 25 -6.81 -0.19 -14.61
C LEU A 25 -6.54 -1.65 -14.92
N ASN A 26 -5.98 -2.36 -13.96
CA ASN A 26 -5.61 -3.78 -14.07
C ASN A 26 -6.48 -4.64 -13.14
N PRO A 27 -6.52 -5.98 -13.35
CA PRO A 27 -7.19 -6.87 -12.41
C PRO A 27 -6.59 -6.74 -11.01
N PRO A 28 -7.39 -6.91 -9.93
CA PRO A 28 -6.90 -6.74 -8.56
C PRO A 28 -5.73 -7.65 -8.19
N ASP A 29 -5.61 -8.80 -8.83
CA ASP A 29 -4.52 -9.75 -8.57
C ASP A 29 -3.34 -9.61 -9.54
N ALA A 30 -3.34 -8.59 -10.42
CA ALA A 30 -2.18 -8.30 -11.26
C ALA A 30 -0.97 -7.99 -10.36
N HIS A 31 0.19 -8.52 -10.71
CA HIS A 31 1.43 -8.40 -9.94
C HIS A 31 1.33 -8.99 -8.52
N SER A 32 0.39 -9.90 -8.30
CA SER A 32 0.15 -10.57 -7.03
C SER A 32 -0.36 -11.98 -7.32
N ALA A 33 -1.18 -12.53 -6.42
CA ALA A 33 -1.81 -13.84 -6.61
C ALA A 33 -3.28 -13.76 -6.22
N PRO A 34 -4.15 -14.58 -6.83
CA PRO A 34 -5.55 -14.60 -6.44
C PRO A 34 -5.72 -14.88 -4.95
N GLY A 35 -6.53 -14.08 -4.28
CA GLY A 35 -6.80 -14.23 -2.85
C GLY A 35 -5.67 -13.79 -1.93
N ALA A 36 -4.62 -13.14 -2.43
CA ALA A 36 -3.54 -12.65 -1.59
C ALA A 36 -4.05 -11.61 -0.59
N ILE A 37 -3.51 -11.66 0.64
CA ILE A 37 -3.92 -10.80 1.74
C ILE A 37 -2.70 -10.01 2.24
N THR A 38 -2.90 -8.73 2.46
CA THR A 38 -1.92 -7.86 3.12
C THR A 38 -2.29 -7.77 4.59
N THR A 39 -1.41 -8.26 5.46
CA THR A 39 -1.59 -8.19 6.91
C THR A 39 -0.69 -7.11 7.47
N ILE A 40 -1.26 -6.20 8.26
CA ILE A 40 -0.53 -5.11 8.89
C ILE A 40 -0.49 -5.35 10.39
N THR A 41 0.71 -5.37 10.95
CA THR A 41 0.96 -5.58 12.37
C THR A 41 1.97 -4.53 12.85
N GLY A 42 1.51 -3.58 13.68
CA GLY A 42 2.36 -2.45 14.07
C GLY A 42 2.73 -1.61 12.86
N ASP A 43 4.03 -1.43 12.63
CA ASP A 43 4.58 -0.72 11.46
C ASP A 43 5.09 -1.67 10.38
N ARG A 44 4.64 -2.93 10.39
CA ARG A 44 5.09 -3.97 9.46
C ARG A 44 3.93 -4.44 8.59
N PHE A 45 4.24 -4.85 7.37
CA PHE A 45 3.27 -5.45 6.46
C PHE A 45 3.82 -6.73 5.87
N GLU A 46 2.89 -7.63 5.50
CA GLU A 46 3.22 -8.89 4.85
C GLU A 46 2.10 -9.24 3.86
N VAL A 47 2.46 -9.56 2.63
CA VAL A 47 1.52 -10.01 1.60
C VAL A 47 1.70 -11.51 1.44
N THR A 48 0.64 -12.28 1.67
CA THR A 48 0.69 -13.73 1.61
C THR A 48 -0.37 -14.27 0.66
N THR A 49 -0.05 -15.40 0.05
CA THR A 49 -1.00 -16.16 -0.77
C THR A 49 -1.95 -16.96 0.13
N VAL A 50 -2.94 -17.61 -0.50
CA VAL A 50 -3.93 -18.44 0.20
C VAL A 50 -3.26 -19.59 0.97
N ASP A 51 -2.15 -20.11 0.46
CA ASP A 51 -1.41 -21.21 1.10
C ASP A 51 -0.34 -20.73 2.08
N GLY A 52 -0.26 -19.43 2.32
CA GLY A 52 0.67 -18.86 3.29
C GLY A 52 2.05 -18.48 2.75
N THR A 53 2.26 -18.58 1.44
CA THR A 53 3.52 -18.14 0.83
C THR A 53 3.66 -16.63 0.92
N ILE A 54 4.79 -16.14 1.42
CA ILE A 54 5.05 -14.71 1.53
C ILE A 54 5.50 -14.18 0.18
N LEU A 55 4.71 -13.26 -0.39
CA LEU A 55 5.03 -12.60 -1.66
C LEU A 55 5.86 -11.33 -1.44
N LEU A 56 5.58 -10.62 -0.36
CA LEU A 56 6.22 -9.36 -0.04
C LEU A 56 6.12 -9.11 1.45
N ALA A 57 7.10 -8.43 2.01
CA ALA A 57 7.09 -8.02 3.42
C ALA A 57 7.95 -6.79 3.60
N GLY A 58 7.69 -6.02 4.65
CA GLY A 58 8.49 -4.84 4.94
C GLY A 58 7.93 -4.02 6.08
N ARG A 59 8.27 -2.74 6.06
CA ARG A 59 7.85 -1.75 7.04
C ARG A 59 7.23 -0.55 6.34
N PHE A 60 6.53 0.26 7.11
CA PHE A 60 6.02 1.54 6.62
C PHE A 60 6.03 2.57 7.73
N SER A 61 6.00 3.84 7.33
CA SER A 61 5.83 4.96 8.25
C SER A 61 4.77 5.89 7.70
N LEU A 62 4.08 6.58 8.62
CA LEU A 62 2.98 7.49 8.28
C LEU A 62 3.33 8.92 8.66
N ASP A 63 2.87 9.86 7.84
CA ASP A 63 2.90 11.28 8.17
C ASP A 63 1.52 11.87 7.87
N THR A 64 0.73 12.12 8.91
CA THR A 64 -0.63 12.65 8.78
C THR A 64 -0.67 14.16 8.70
N ARG A 65 0.49 14.84 8.75
CA ARG A 65 0.58 16.31 8.64
C ARG A 65 0.53 16.79 7.21
N THR A 66 0.79 15.91 6.24
CA THR A 66 0.74 16.27 4.83
C THR A 66 -0.67 16.18 4.28
N THR A 67 -0.92 16.84 3.14
CA THR A 67 -2.20 16.79 2.42
C THR A 67 -1.93 16.49 0.94
N PRO A 68 -2.25 15.29 0.45
CA PRO A 68 -2.78 14.12 1.19
C PRO A 68 -1.80 13.59 2.23
N LYS A 69 -2.30 12.75 3.15
CA LYS A 69 -1.46 12.07 4.13
C LYS A 69 -0.44 11.18 3.41
N SER A 70 0.72 11.00 4.04
CA SER A 70 1.85 10.27 3.44
C SER A 70 2.08 8.94 4.12
N ILE A 71 2.42 7.93 3.31
CA ILE A 71 2.91 6.64 3.77
C ILE A 71 4.19 6.32 2.99
N THR A 72 5.24 5.94 3.70
CA THR A 72 6.49 5.51 3.07
C THR A 72 6.66 4.02 3.30
N TRP A 73 6.72 3.27 2.20
CA TRP A 73 6.91 1.82 2.23
C TRP A 73 8.39 1.50 2.08
N VAL A 74 8.87 0.52 2.85
CA VAL A 74 10.23 -0.01 2.73
C VAL A 74 10.13 -1.52 2.69
N ASP A 75 10.35 -2.10 1.53
CA ASP A 75 10.33 -3.55 1.37
C ASP A 75 11.54 -4.17 2.05
N SER A 76 11.36 -5.30 2.73
CA SER A 76 12.45 -6.05 3.35
C SER A 76 12.90 -7.25 2.50
N ILE A 77 12.12 -7.62 1.49
CA ILE A 77 12.43 -8.70 0.55
C ILE A 77 12.09 -8.23 -0.87
N GLY A 78 12.64 -8.92 -1.87
CA GLY A 78 12.37 -8.62 -3.27
C GLY A 78 13.35 -7.62 -3.86
N ASP A 79 13.09 -7.21 -5.10
CA ASP A 79 14.01 -6.39 -5.90
C ASP A 79 14.18 -4.98 -5.32
N ASP A 80 13.17 -4.47 -4.62
CA ASP A 80 13.19 -3.12 -4.06
C ASP A 80 13.55 -3.10 -2.57
N ALA A 81 14.09 -4.20 -2.03
CA ALA A 81 14.43 -4.30 -0.61
C ALA A 81 15.36 -3.16 -0.18
N GLY A 82 14.98 -2.48 0.90
CA GLY A 82 15.71 -1.36 1.47
C GLY A 82 15.45 0.00 0.83
N LYS A 83 14.71 0.05 -0.28
CA LYS A 83 14.37 1.31 -0.93
C LYS A 83 13.15 1.94 -0.26
N GLN A 84 13.17 3.27 -0.14
CA GLN A 84 12.03 4.02 0.37
C GLN A 84 11.11 4.39 -0.79
N LEU A 85 9.84 4.02 -0.69
CA LEU A 85 8.84 4.27 -1.71
C LEU A 85 7.76 5.20 -1.13
N PRO A 86 7.92 6.53 -1.32
CA PRO A 86 6.97 7.49 -0.77
C PRO A 86 5.65 7.44 -1.52
N ALA A 87 4.56 7.52 -0.76
CA ALA A 87 3.20 7.43 -1.30
C ALA A 87 2.27 8.37 -0.55
N SER A 88 1.12 8.65 -1.16
CA SER A 88 0.00 9.30 -0.50
C SER A 88 -1.09 8.27 -0.23
N TYR A 89 -1.86 8.44 0.85
CA TYR A 89 -2.90 7.49 1.17
C TYR A 89 -4.17 8.17 1.67
N GLN A 90 -5.27 7.43 1.56
CA GLN A 90 -6.55 7.74 2.19
C GLN A 90 -7.02 6.51 2.95
N LEU A 91 -7.55 6.73 4.15
CA LEU A 91 -8.05 5.68 5.01
C LEU A 91 -9.41 6.10 5.54
N ASP A 92 -10.43 5.31 5.27
CA ASP A 92 -11.81 5.60 5.67
C ASP A 92 -12.49 4.29 6.10
N GLY A 93 -12.50 4.05 7.41
CA GLY A 93 -13.11 2.83 7.95
C GLY A 93 -12.44 1.57 7.41
N ASP A 94 -13.18 0.81 6.62
CA ASP A 94 -12.71 -0.45 6.04
C ASP A 94 -12.13 -0.28 4.62
N HIS A 95 -11.92 0.96 4.18
CA HIS A 95 -11.34 1.27 2.87
C HIS A 95 -9.99 1.94 3.03
N PHE A 96 -9.01 1.45 2.27
CA PHE A 96 -7.65 1.99 2.26
C PHE A 96 -7.16 2.05 0.82
N VAL A 97 -6.62 3.19 0.43
CA VAL A 97 -6.01 3.36 -0.89
C VAL A 97 -4.69 4.10 -0.74
N PHE A 98 -3.69 3.70 -1.50
CA PHE A 98 -2.46 4.48 -1.61
C PHE A 98 -2.02 4.57 -3.06
N ILE A 99 -1.31 5.66 -3.37
CA ILE A 99 -0.70 5.87 -4.69
C ILE A 99 0.78 6.16 -4.46
N ALA A 100 1.63 5.36 -5.11
CA ALA A 100 3.08 5.44 -5.00
C ALA A 100 3.71 5.75 -6.35
N ALA A 101 4.89 6.36 -6.33
CA ALA A 101 5.71 6.56 -7.52
C ALA A 101 6.90 5.62 -7.50
N ASP A 102 7.50 5.41 -8.67
CA ASP A 102 8.75 4.68 -8.80
C ASP A 102 9.85 5.40 -8.03
N GLU A 103 10.90 4.66 -7.66
CA GLU A 103 12.05 5.22 -6.95
C GLU A 103 12.61 6.42 -7.69
N GLY A 104 12.90 7.49 -6.94
CA GLY A 104 13.45 8.72 -7.50
C GLY A 104 12.42 9.68 -8.09
N MET A 105 11.16 9.28 -8.15
CA MET A 105 10.07 10.13 -8.63
C MET A 105 9.44 10.89 -7.47
N PRO A 106 8.82 12.06 -7.72
CA PRO A 106 8.09 12.78 -6.68
C PRO A 106 6.91 11.96 -6.16
N LYS A 107 6.60 12.13 -4.88
CA LYS A 107 5.42 11.51 -4.27
C LYS A 107 4.15 11.99 -4.99
N PRO A 108 3.27 11.09 -5.45
CA PRO A 108 2.01 11.49 -6.06
C PRO A 108 1.10 12.19 -5.04
N THR A 109 0.32 13.16 -5.51
CA THR A 109 -0.62 13.90 -4.66
C THR A 109 -2.06 13.84 -5.17
N VAL A 110 -2.27 13.20 -6.31
CA VAL A 110 -3.59 13.00 -6.91
C VAL A 110 -3.82 11.51 -7.05
N PHE A 111 -5.02 11.04 -6.67
CA PHE A 111 -5.35 9.60 -6.70
C PHE A 111 -5.84 9.19 -8.10
N SER A 112 -4.95 9.37 -9.07
CA SER A 112 -5.11 8.97 -10.45
C SER A 112 -3.71 8.81 -11.03
N THR A 113 -3.40 7.62 -11.55
CA THR A 113 -2.02 7.32 -11.94
C THR A 113 -1.64 7.95 -13.27
N GLY A 114 -0.40 8.41 -13.33
CA GLY A 114 0.31 8.75 -14.55
C GLY A 114 1.52 7.86 -14.72
N PRO A 115 2.45 8.19 -15.64
CA PRO A 115 3.66 7.40 -15.85
C PRO A 115 4.47 7.25 -14.56
N GLY A 116 4.92 6.03 -14.26
CA GLY A 116 5.72 5.73 -13.09
C GLY A 116 4.95 5.71 -11.78
N GLN A 117 3.61 5.65 -11.81
CA GLN A 117 2.77 5.66 -10.61
C GLN A 117 1.89 4.43 -10.55
N THR A 118 1.68 3.92 -9.33
CA THR A 118 0.83 2.76 -9.05
C THR A 118 -0.11 3.08 -7.89
N MET A 119 -1.41 2.82 -8.10
CA MET A 119 -2.42 3.01 -7.06
C MET A 119 -3.05 1.67 -6.73
N ARG A 120 -3.13 1.35 -5.43
CA ARG A 120 -3.73 0.11 -4.92
C ARG A 120 -4.84 0.43 -3.94
N THR A 121 -5.97 -0.23 -4.12
CA THR A 121 -7.16 -0.04 -3.28
C THR A 121 -7.47 -1.33 -2.53
N PHE A 122 -7.77 -1.21 -1.24
CA PHE A 122 -7.98 -2.34 -0.35
C PHE A 122 -9.26 -2.19 0.44
N VAL A 123 -9.86 -3.33 0.79
CA VAL A 123 -10.93 -3.40 1.80
C VAL A 123 -10.48 -4.31 2.93
N ARG A 124 -10.97 -4.02 4.14
CA ARG A 124 -10.65 -4.82 5.32
C ARG A 124 -11.31 -6.18 5.23
N ARG A 125 -10.55 -7.21 5.50
CA ARG A 125 -11.06 -8.58 5.65
C ARG A 125 -11.51 -8.79 7.09
N ARG A 126 -12.69 -9.33 7.24
CA ARG A 126 -13.28 -9.63 8.55
C ARG A 126 -13.54 -11.11 8.71
#